data_bf048ff0001a260ba41455c6744ea977
#
_entry.id   bf048ff0001a260ba41455c6744ea977
#
_cell.length_a   1.000
_cell.length_b   1.000
_cell.length_c   1.000
_cell.angle_alpha   90.00
_cell.angle_beta   90.00
_cell.angle_gamma   90.00
#
_symmetry.space_group_name_H-M   'P 1'
#
loop_
_entity.id
_entity.type
_entity.pdbx_description
1 polymer ?
#
loop_
_entity_poly.entity_id
_entity_poly.type
_entity_poly.pdbx_seq_one_letter_code
_entity_poly.pdbx_strand_id
1 'polypeptide(L)'
;KAEFPGEDADIVVKVDPTTGDQKVWRQWLVVPDEQGLQEPDRQILQWEAKEDYSDQGEMNVGDYVRKPLPDVNVTGRRFATDAKQVIIQRLREAERNQLLNEFLERYKDVKVVTGQVKRFDKSDAIIEIGRIDARLPRHQMIPMENLRPGDRVRAYVLKIDPTSRQQQITLSRTCNEFLGELMRQVVPEINEGLLEIKGIARDPGIRAKVAVQVKDKRIDPIGSCIGVKGSRIQSVSGELMNERIDIIRWADQPAEYVMSALSPATISSIIVHEDEHKVEVVTPDL
;
A
#
# COMPACT_ATOMS: atom_id res chain seq x y z
N LYS A 1 15.95 16.25 -25.82
CA LYS A 1 15.27 17.38 -25.11
C LYS A 1 16.15 18.65 -25.01
N ALA A 2 17.46 18.54 -24.94
CA ALA A 2 18.33 19.73 -24.94
C ALA A 2 18.33 20.50 -26.27
N GLU A 3 17.99 19.87 -27.36
CA GLU A 3 17.87 20.50 -28.72
C GLU A 3 16.49 21.13 -28.96
N PHE A 4 15.50 20.84 -28.12
CA PHE A 4 14.15 21.38 -28.19
C PHE A 4 13.78 22.08 -26.89
N PRO A 5 14.40 23.21 -26.59
CA PRO A 5 14.16 23.92 -25.34
C PRO A 5 12.75 24.52 -25.35
N GLY A 6 11.90 24.03 -24.45
CA GLY A 6 10.52 24.49 -24.31
C GLY A 6 9.47 23.59 -24.98
N GLU A 7 9.86 22.57 -25.75
CA GLU A 7 8.95 21.60 -26.33
C GLU A 7 8.98 20.28 -25.58
N ASP A 8 7.82 19.67 -25.37
CA ASP A 8 7.72 18.31 -24.80
C ASP A 8 7.76 17.25 -25.91
N ALA A 9 8.83 17.30 -26.73
CA ALA A 9 9.02 16.43 -27.87
C ALA A 9 9.19 14.96 -27.46
N ASP A 10 8.48 14.06 -28.14
CA ASP A 10 8.65 12.61 -28.00
C ASP A 10 9.80 12.11 -28.88
N ILE A 11 10.85 11.61 -28.25
CA ILE A 11 12.10 11.19 -28.91
C ILE A 11 12.32 9.70 -28.68
N VAL A 12 12.46 8.96 -29.77
CA VAL A 12 12.77 7.54 -29.78
C VAL A 12 14.22 7.32 -30.17
N VAL A 13 14.91 6.55 -29.35
CA VAL A 13 16.30 6.13 -29.62
C VAL A 13 16.33 4.62 -29.78
N LYS A 14 16.87 4.14 -30.88
CA LYS A 14 17.14 2.73 -31.13
C LYS A 14 18.65 2.54 -31.21
N VAL A 15 19.17 1.65 -30.38
CA VAL A 15 20.60 1.30 -30.36
C VAL A 15 20.74 -0.10 -30.91
N ASP A 16 21.66 -0.28 -31.86
CA ASP A 16 22.04 -1.60 -32.35
C ASP A 16 22.93 -2.27 -31.30
N PRO A 17 22.51 -3.40 -30.72
CA PRO A 17 23.28 -4.06 -29.66
C PRO A 17 24.63 -4.63 -30.16
N THR A 18 24.82 -4.79 -31.47
CA THR A 18 26.01 -5.41 -32.04
C THR A 18 27.06 -4.38 -32.44
N THR A 19 26.62 -3.27 -33.07
CA THR A 19 27.52 -2.22 -33.57
C THR A 19 27.62 -1.03 -32.60
N GLY A 20 26.64 -0.87 -31.71
CA GLY A 20 26.55 0.30 -30.84
C GLY A 20 26.00 1.55 -31.54
N ASP A 21 25.67 1.42 -32.84
CA ASP A 21 25.12 2.53 -33.61
C ASP A 21 23.75 2.94 -33.07
N GLN A 22 23.54 4.24 -32.94
CA GLN A 22 22.29 4.78 -32.43
C GLN A 22 21.58 5.57 -33.53
N LYS A 23 20.30 5.32 -33.67
CA LYS A 23 19.41 6.11 -34.53
C LYS A 23 18.38 6.80 -33.66
N VAL A 24 18.22 8.08 -33.87
CA VAL A 24 17.33 8.95 -33.09
C VAL A 24 16.24 9.51 -33.99
N TRP A 25 15.00 9.40 -33.56
CA TRP A 25 13.85 9.98 -34.24
C TRP A 25 13.03 10.83 -33.29
N ARG A 26 12.51 11.93 -33.79
CA ARG A 26 11.35 12.58 -33.20
C ARG A 26 10.10 11.87 -33.72
N GLN A 27 9.14 11.56 -32.85
CA GLN A 27 7.89 10.94 -33.25
C GLN A 27 6.68 11.74 -32.80
N TRP A 28 5.59 11.63 -33.56
CA TRP A 28 4.30 12.22 -33.26
C TRP A 28 3.23 11.14 -33.39
N LEU A 29 2.26 11.15 -32.50
CA LEU A 29 1.07 10.30 -32.57
C LEU A 29 0.07 10.91 -33.54
N VAL A 30 -0.38 10.15 -34.53
CA VAL A 30 -1.42 10.57 -35.47
C VAL A 30 -2.78 10.56 -34.76
N VAL A 31 -3.42 11.73 -34.70
CA VAL A 31 -4.75 11.90 -34.09
C VAL A 31 -5.78 12.29 -35.16
N PRO A 32 -7.10 12.03 -34.91
CA PRO A 32 -8.17 12.41 -35.83
C PRO A 32 -8.22 13.93 -36.07
N ASP A 33 -8.50 14.32 -37.28
CA ASP A 33 -8.58 15.73 -37.67
C ASP A 33 -9.67 16.50 -36.91
N GLU A 34 -10.76 15.80 -36.53
CA GLU A 34 -11.89 16.39 -35.83
C GLU A 34 -11.59 16.72 -34.34
N GLN A 35 -10.58 16.07 -33.77
CA GLN A 35 -10.28 16.16 -32.33
C GLN A 35 -9.33 17.33 -32.01
N GLY A 36 -8.61 17.84 -33.02
CA GLY A 36 -7.57 18.86 -32.85
C GLY A 36 -6.36 18.35 -32.05
N LEU A 37 -5.33 19.16 -31.95
CA LEU A 37 -4.10 18.83 -31.20
C LEU A 37 -4.28 19.17 -29.71
N GLN A 38 -4.27 18.17 -28.86
CA GLN A 38 -4.26 18.36 -27.40
C GLN A 38 -2.82 18.59 -26.89
N GLU A 39 -1.87 17.89 -27.48
CA GLU A 39 -0.44 18.00 -27.19
C GLU A 39 0.34 18.29 -28.52
N PRO A 40 0.45 19.56 -28.94
CA PRO A 40 1.05 19.92 -30.25
C PRO A 40 2.46 19.40 -30.45
N ASP A 41 3.23 19.24 -29.38
CA ASP A 41 4.61 18.75 -29.41
C ASP A 41 4.72 17.25 -29.68
N ARG A 42 3.65 16.47 -29.41
CA ARG A 42 3.62 15.01 -29.46
C ARG A 42 2.59 14.43 -30.42
N GLN A 43 1.68 15.26 -30.92
CA GLN A 43 0.59 14.85 -31.80
C GLN A 43 0.69 15.53 -33.14
N ILE A 44 0.18 14.88 -34.18
CA ILE A 44 0.04 15.39 -35.52
C ILE A 44 -1.34 15.01 -36.05
N LEU A 45 -1.99 15.90 -36.81
CA LEU A 45 -3.26 15.62 -37.45
C LEU A 45 -3.11 14.61 -38.58
N GLN A 46 -4.13 13.79 -38.84
CA GLN A 46 -4.06 12.73 -39.85
C GLN A 46 -3.82 13.29 -41.24
N TRP A 47 -4.44 14.41 -41.59
CA TRP A 47 -4.24 15.05 -42.91
C TRP A 47 -2.81 15.56 -43.09
N GLU A 48 -2.23 16.18 -42.05
CA GLU A 48 -0.86 16.70 -42.04
C GLU A 48 0.17 15.54 -42.09
N ALA A 49 -0.10 14.45 -41.36
CA ALA A 49 0.73 13.25 -41.41
C ALA A 49 0.75 12.62 -42.80
N LYS A 50 -0.38 12.63 -43.53
CA LYS A 50 -0.47 12.11 -44.90
C LYS A 50 0.21 13.02 -45.96
N GLU A 51 0.20 14.33 -45.74
CA GLU A 51 0.84 15.31 -46.65
C GLU A 51 2.36 15.35 -46.44
N ASP A 52 2.81 15.52 -45.20
CA ASP A 52 4.23 15.75 -44.90
C ASP A 52 5.07 14.47 -44.83
N TYR A 53 4.45 13.31 -44.58
CA TYR A 53 5.15 12.04 -44.38
C TYR A 53 4.59 10.90 -45.25
N SER A 54 4.16 11.22 -46.44
CA SER A 54 3.65 10.27 -47.44
C SER A 54 4.65 9.14 -47.80
N ASP A 55 5.93 9.36 -47.57
CA ASP A 55 7.01 8.40 -47.79
C ASP A 55 7.02 7.25 -46.78
N GLN A 56 6.35 7.40 -45.66
CA GLN A 56 6.32 6.36 -44.58
C GLN A 56 5.12 5.39 -44.71
N GLY A 57 4.29 5.52 -45.76
CA GLY A 57 3.15 4.64 -46.04
C GLY A 57 1.80 5.22 -45.60
N GLU A 58 0.76 4.38 -45.58
CA GLU A 58 -0.57 4.80 -45.13
C GLU A 58 -0.58 5.07 -43.64
N MET A 59 -0.92 6.30 -43.25
CA MET A 59 -0.99 6.74 -41.86
C MET A 59 -2.43 6.66 -41.33
N ASN A 60 -2.65 5.80 -40.35
CA ASN A 60 -3.92 5.66 -39.64
C ASN A 60 -3.86 6.36 -38.29
N VAL A 61 -5.02 6.76 -37.80
CA VAL A 61 -5.15 7.27 -36.44
C VAL A 61 -4.62 6.24 -35.45
N GLY A 62 -3.71 6.66 -34.55
CA GLY A 62 -3.01 5.81 -33.59
C GLY A 62 -1.61 5.35 -34.04
N ASP A 63 -1.23 5.57 -35.30
CA ASP A 63 0.12 5.32 -35.79
C ASP A 63 1.09 6.42 -35.34
N TYR A 64 2.39 6.14 -35.45
CA TYR A 64 3.44 7.09 -35.13
C TYR A 64 4.20 7.50 -36.41
N VAL A 65 4.24 8.78 -36.66
CA VAL A 65 5.11 9.39 -37.68
C VAL A 65 6.48 9.66 -37.08
N ARG A 66 7.55 9.36 -37.80
CA ARG A 66 8.93 9.49 -37.31
C ARG A 66 9.78 10.33 -38.25
N LYS A 67 10.41 11.37 -37.72
CA LYS A 67 11.41 12.18 -38.43
C LYS A 67 12.80 11.85 -37.88
N PRO A 68 13.72 11.41 -38.73
CA PRO A 68 15.09 11.16 -38.28
C PRO A 68 15.74 12.46 -37.83
N LEU A 69 16.37 12.41 -36.67
CA LEU A 69 17.18 13.51 -36.17
C LEU A 69 18.64 13.31 -36.61
N PRO A 70 19.38 14.39 -36.87
CA PRO A 70 20.80 14.30 -37.20
C PRO A 70 21.53 13.62 -36.04
N ASP A 71 22.60 12.89 -36.32
CA ASP A 71 23.43 12.25 -35.32
C ASP A 71 23.93 13.29 -34.34
N VAL A 72 23.43 13.19 -33.13
CA VAL A 72 23.85 14.03 -32.01
C VAL A 72 25.27 13.62 -31.65
N ASN A 73 26.23 14.49 -31.88
CA ASN A 73 27.60 14.28 -31.44
C ASN A 73 27.67 14.19 -29.90
N VAL A 74 27.57 12.97 -29.40
CA VAL A 74 27.46 12.59 -27.98
C VAL A 74 28.80 12.71 -27.25
N THR A 75 29.72 13.54 -27.72
CA THR A 75 31.10 13.62 -27.23
C THR A 75 31.35 14.60 -26.08
N GLY A 76 30.30 15.23 -25.56
CA GLY A 76 30.44 16.16 -24.44
C GLY A 76 30.48 15.49 -23.06
N ARG A 77 31.40 15.92 -22.18
CA ARG A 77 31.48 15.49 -20.76
C ARG A 77 30.11 15.58 -20.04
N ARG A 78 29.30 16.58 -20.33
CA ARG A 78 27.96 16.76 -19.80
C ARG A 78 27.02 15.60 -20.18
N PHE A 79 27.01 15.25 -21.47
CA PHE A 79 26.14 14.19 -21.96
C PHE A 79 26.50 12.83 -21.34
N ALA A 80 27.78 12.52 -21.22
CA ALA A 80 28.24 11.29 -20.56
C ALA A 80 27.81 11.25 -19.08
N THR A 81 27.82 12.39 -18.39
CA THR A 81 27.37 12.49 -16.98
C THR A 81 25.85 12.31 -16.88
N ASP A 82 25.09 12.96 -17.75
CA ASP A 82 23.62 12.87 -17.77
C ASP A 82 23.17 11.46 -18.15
N ALA A 83 23.78 10.85 -19.15
CA ALA A 83 23.54 9.45 -19.54
C ALA A 83 23.83 8.49 -18.39
N LYS A 84 24.97 8.63 -17.71
CA LYS A 84 25.32 7.84 -16.54
C LYS A 84 24.27 7.99 -15.43
N GLN A 85 23.81 9.20 -15.18
CA GLN A 85 22.79 9.46 -14.16
C GLN A 85 21.46 8.79 -14.49
N VAL A 86 21.01 8.87 -15.75
CA VAL A 86 19.79 8.21 -16.23
C VAL A 86 19.91 6.68 -16.13
N ILE A 87 21.05 6.12 -16.54
CA ILE A 87 21.29 4.67 -16.44
C ILE A 87 21.23 4.21 -14.98
N ILE A 88 21.93 4.92 -14.08
CA ILE A 88 21.93 4.58 -12.65
C ILE A 88 20.50 4.70 -12.06
N GLN A 89 19.73 5.72 -12.47
CA GLN A 89 18.36 5.86 -12.03
C GLN A 89 17.50 4.68 -12.51
N ARG A 90 17.57 4.32 -13.78
CA ARG A 90 16.83 3.17 -14.34
C ARG A 90 17.22 1.84 -13.71
N LEU A 91 18.51 1.65 -13.44
CA LEU A 91 18.97 0.46 -12.74
C LEU A 91 18.38 0.37 -11.34
N ARG A 92 18.40 1.46 -10.58
CA ARG A 92 17.79 1.53 -9.23
C ARG A 92 16.28 1.31 -9.25
N GLU A 93 15.58 1.79 -10.29
CA GLU A 93 14.15 1.54 -10.48
C GLU A 93 13.88 0.05 -10.75
N ALA A 94 14.67 -0.56 -11.62
CA ALA A 94 14.56 -1.99 -11.93
C ALA A 94 14.86 -2.87 -10.71
N GLU A 95 15.93 -2.57 -9.95
CA GLU A 95 16.26 -3.28 -8.71
C GLU A 95 15.14 -3.17 -7.67
N ARG A 96 14.55 -1.99 -7.50
CA ARG A 96 13.42 -1.81 -6.56
C ARG A 96 12.20 -2.61 -6.98
N ASN A 97 11.87 -2.61 -8.26
CA ASN A 97 10.73 -3.38 -8.77
C ASN A 97 10.96 -4.88 -8.61
N GLN A 98 12.18 -5.35 -8.84
CA GLN A 98 12.52 -6.74 -8.62
C GLN A 98 12.37 -7.12 -7.13
N LEU A 99 12.93 -6.32 -6.22
CA LEU A 99 12.80 -6.55 -4.78
C LEU A 99 11.33 -6.52 -4.32
N LEU A 100 10.52 -5.64 -4.89
CA LEU A 100 9.08 -5.60 -4.61
C LEU A 100 8.39 -6.89 -5.08
N ASN A 101 8.69 -7.37 -6.28
CA ASN A 101 8.12 -8.62 -6.79
C ASN A 101 8.54 -9.82 -5.93
N GLU A 102 9.81 -9.92 -5.54
CA GLU A 102 10.29 -10.95 -4.60
C GLU A 102 9.56 -10.88 -3.25
N PHE A 103 9.31 -9.64 -2.76
CA PHE A 103 8.54 -9.44 -1.54
C PHE A 103 7.09 -9.90 -1.70
N LEU A 104 6.42 -9.52 -2.79
CA LEU A 104 5.03 -9.89 -3.07
C LEU A 104 4.87 -11.41 -3.18
N GLU A 105 5.78 -12.10 -3.83
CA GLU A 105 5.76 -13.56 -3.93
C GLU A 105 5.95 -14.22 -2.56
N ARG A 106 6.92 -13.73 -1.77
CA ARG A 106 7.25 -14.29 -0.45
C ARG A 106 6.17 -14.06 0.60
N TYR A 107 5.49 -12.91 0.55
CA TYR A 107 4.51 -12.47 1.54
C TYR A 107 3.08 -12.45 0.99
N LYS A 108 2.79 -13.21 -0.06
CA LYS A 108 1.49 -13.25 -0.75
C LYS A 108 0.31 -13.44 0.21
N ASP A 109 0.48 -14.32 1.21
CA ASP A 109 -0.56 -14.66 2.18
C ASP A 109 -0.25 -14.12 3.60
N VAL A 110 0.88 -13.42 3.77
CA VAL A 110 1.33 -12.91 5.06
C VAL A 110 1.16 -11.40 5.11
N LYS A 111 0.20 -10.97 5.91
CA LYS A 111 -0.11 -9.53 6.04
C LYS A 111 0.68 -8.83 7.14
N VAL A 112 1.19 -9.58 8.13
CA VAL A 112 2.03 -9.06 9.20
C VAL A 112 3.47 -9.45 8.95
N VAL A 113 4.32 -8.46 8.78
CA VAL A 113 5.75 -8.63 8.52
C VAL A 113 6.57 -8.25 9.74
N THR A 114 7.75 -8.85 9.86
CA THR A 114 8.74 -8.50 10.87
C THR A 114 9.95 -7.89 10.20
N GLY A 115 10.36 -6.73 10.68
CA GLY A 115 11.56 -6.05 10.19
C GLY A 115 12.34 -5.40 11.33
N GLN A 116 13.42 -4.74 10.98
CA GLN A 116 14.27 -3.99 11.91
C GLN A 116 14.24 -2.51 11.58
N VAL A 117 14.13 -1.65 12.59
CA VAL A 117 14.22 -0.19 12.40
C VAL A 117 15.63 0.16 11.93
N LYS A 118 15.76 0.65 10.70
CA LYS A 118 17.02 1.03 10.09
C LYS A 118 17.43 2.45 10.45
N ARG A 119 16.50 3.37 10.31
CA ARG A 119 16.66 4.80 10.61
C ARG A 119 15.31 5.48 10.68
N PHE A 120 15.33 6.73 11.12
CA PHE A 120 14.19 7.64 10.99
C PHE A 120 14.43 8.62 9.85
N ASP A 121 13.39 8.86 9.06
CA ASP A 121 13.34 9.94 8.06
C ASP A 121 12.27 10.94 8.54
N LYS A 122 12.71 12.09 8.99
CA LYS A 122 11.89 13.06 9.72
C LYS A 122 11.28 12.42 10.97
N SER A 123 10.00 12.04 10.92
CA SER A 123 9.29 11.40 12.03
C SER A 123 8.87 9.95 11.73
N ASP A 124 9.09 9.50 10.50
CA ASP A 124 8.70 8.17 10.04
C ASP A 124 9.84 7.16 10.24
N ALA A 125 9.54 5.97 10.68
CA ALA A 125 10.54 4.90 10.78
C ALA A 125 10.67 4.17 9.44
N ILE A 126 11.89 3.95 9.02
CA ILE A 126 12.23 3.08 7.89
C ILE A 126 12.57 1.70 8.44
N ILE A 127 11.77 0.73 8.07
CA ILE A 127 11.86 -0.65 8.54
C ILE A 127 12.44 -1.51 7.42
N GLU A 128 13.53 -2.19 7.71
CA GLU A 128 14.15 -3.14 6.80
C GLU A 128 13.50 -4.51 6.96
N ILE A 129 12.89 -5.01 5.89
CA ILE A 129 12.24 -6.33 5.83
C ILE A 129 13.01 -7.18 4.82
N GLY A 130 13.99 -7.95 5.30
CA GLY A 130 14.91 -8.66 4.43
C GLY A 130 15.76 -7.72 3.59
N ARG A 131 15.45 -7.56 2.31
CA ARG A 131 16.19 -6.70 1.37
C ARG A 131 15.44 -5.45 0.94
N ILE A 132 14.20 -5.26 1.42
CA ILE A 132 13.35 -4.12 1.05
C ILE A 132 13.12 -3.22 2.25
N ASP A 133 13.15 -1.91 2.00
CA ASP A 133 12.84 -0.89 2.99
C ASP A 133 11.35 -0.53 2.91
N ALA A 134 10.65 -0.62 4.04
CA ALA A 134 9.25 -0.20 4.19
C ALA A 134 9.16 1.03 5.10
N ARG A 135 8.12 1.83 4.91
CA ARG A 135 7.87 3.03 5.69
C ARG A 135 6.79 2.76 6.74
N LEU A 136 7.07 3.06 7.99
CA LEU A 136 6.10 3.12 9.08
C LEU A 136 5.90 4.59 9.46
N PRO A 137 4.82 5.26 8.98
CA PRO A 137 4.56 6.65 9.27
C PRO A 137 4.29 6.88 10.76
N ARG A 138 4.63 8.06 11.28
CA ARG A 138 4.45 8.40 12.70
C ARG A 138 3.02 8.18 13.20
N HIS A 139 2.02 8.54 12.40
CA HIS A 139 0.60 8.35 12.73
C HIS A 139 0.13 6.89 12.66
N GLN A 140 0.97 6.00 12.13
CA GLN A 140 0.75 4.55 12.08
C GLN A 140 1.57 3.79 13.12
N MET A 141 2.34 4.49 13.97
CA MET A 141 2.98 3.95 15.17
C MET A 141 1.99 3.99 16.33
N ILE A 142 2.12 3.04 17.27
CA ILE A 142 1.32 3.06 18.49
C ILE A 142 1.70 4.33 19.29
N PRO A 143 0.75 5.10 19.82
CA PRO A 143 1.05 6.25 20.65
C PRO A 143 1.97 5.85 21.82
N MET A 144 2.93 6.72 22.13
CA MET A 144 3.95 6.51 23.18
C MET A 144 4.95 5.36 22.91
N GLU A 145 4.87 4.65 21.79
CA GLU A 145 5.88 3.69 21.38
C GLU A 145 7.19 4.41 21.04
N ASN A 146 8.27 4.01 21.69
CA ASN A 146 9.59 4.63 21.49
C ASN A 146 10.51 3.67 20.75
N LEU A 147 10.34 3.60 19.43
CA LEU A 147 11.17 2.81 18.56
C LEU A 147 12.56 3.44 18.40
N ARG A 148 13.59 2.60 18.35
CA ARG A 148 14.98 3.02 18.13
C ARG A 148 15.57 2.29 16.93
N PRO A 149 16.56 2.87 16.23
CA PRO A 149 17.32 2.12 15.24
C PRO A 149 17.89 0.83 15.84
N GLY A 150 17.68 -0.29 15.15
CA GLY A 150 18.04 -1.62 15.62
C GLY A 150 16.89 -2.42 16.26
N ASP A 151 15.82 -1.77 16.67
CA ASP A 151 14.67 -2.48 17.26
C ASP A 151 13.97 -3.35 16.22
N ARG A 152 13.53 -4.53 16.69
CA ARG A 152 12.73 -5.43 15.87
C ARG A 152 11.25 -5.08 16.02
N VAL A 153 10.58 -4.89 14.89
CA VAL A 153 9.20 -4.42 14.85
C VAL A 153 8.36 -5.35 13.97
N ARG A 154 7.18 -5.67 14.45
CA ARG A 154 6.12 -6.33 13.67
C ARG A 154 5.10 -5.30 13.25
N ALA A 155 4.67 -5.34 12.01
CA ALA A 155 3.68 -4.40 11.50
C ALA A 155 2.85 -5.02 10.36
N TYR A 156 1.65 -4.49 10.18
CA TYR A 156 0.76 -4.85 9.09
C TYR A 156 1.14 -4.10 7.81
N VAL A 157 1.11 -4.78 6.68
CA VAL A 157 1.31 -4.17 5.36
C VAL A 157 0.02 -3.45 4.96
N LEU A 158 -0.01 -2.14 5.22
CA LEU A 158 -1.21 -1.32 5.01
C LEU A 158 -1.45 -1.01 3.52
N LYS A 159 -0.39 -0.64 2.80
CA LYS A 159 -0.45 -0.26 1.40
C LYS A 159 0.84 -0.60 0.68
N ILE A 160 0.69 -1.05 -0.57
CA ILE A 160 1.81 -1.24 -1.49
C ILE A 160 1.57 -0.31 -2.69
N ASP A 161 2.56 0.52 -3.00
CA ASP A 161 2.52 1.48 -4.10
C ASP A 161 3.76 1.29 -5.00
N PRO A 162 3.64 0.52 -6.09
CA PRO A 162 4.75 0.26 -7.00
C PRO A 162 5.32 1.51 -7.67
N THR A 163 4.51 2.57 -7.77
CA THR A 163 4.90 3.83 -8.44
C THR A 163 5.71 4.77 -7.56
N SER A 164 5.76 4.50 -6.26
CA SER A 164 6.50 5.33 -5.31
C SER A 164 8.00 5.35 -5.60
N ARG A 165 8.57 6.56 -5.66
CA ARG A 165 10.02 6.75 -5.84
C ARG A 165 10.84 6.52 -4.57
N GLN A 166 10.19 6.46 -3.41
CA GLN A 166 10.82 6.19 -2.11
C GLN A 166 10.52 4.76 -1.67
N GLN A 167 9.89 4.58 -0.52
CA GLN A 167 9.45 3.27 -0.05
C GLN A 167 8.11 2.91 -0.69
N GLN A 168 8.07 1.73 -1.30
CA GLN A 168 6.89 1.20 -1.99
C GLN A 168 5.90 0.54 -1.03
N ILE A 169 6.33 0.22 0.20
CA ILE A 169 5.53 -0.47 1.21
C ILE A 169 5.29 0.48 2.37
N THR A 170 4.02 0.67 2.72
CA THR A 170 3.61 1.40 3.92
C THR A 170 3.08 0.42 4.96
N LEU A 171 3.59 0.54 6.17
CA LEU A 171 3.25 -0.30 7.31
C LEU A 171 2.33 0.43 8.29
N SER A 172 1.58 -0.35 9.09
CA SER A 172 0.77 0.16 10.19
C SER A 172 0.85 -0.75 11.41
N ARG A 173 0.84 -0.14 12.60
CA ARG A 173 0.68 -0.80 13.90
C ARG A 173 -0.60 -0.35 14.60
N THR A 174 -1.32 0.63 14.03
CA THR A 174 -2.54 1.22 14.59
C THR A 174 -3.82 0.69 13.95
N CYS A 175 -3.75 0.10 12.75
CA CYS A 175 -4.95 -0.41 12.08
C CYS A 175 -5.57 -1.61 12.81
N ASN A 176 -6.88 -1.78 12.62
CA ASN A 176 -7.64 -2.89 13.21
C ASN A 176 -7.20 -4.25 12.66
N GLU A 177 -6.82 -4.29 11.40
CA GLU A 177 -6.35 -5.49 10.72
C GLU A 177 -5.07 -6.05 11.35
N PHE A 178 -4.22 -5.17 11.90
CA PHE A 178 -3.01 -5.62 12.62
C PHE A 178 -3.38 -6.45 13.84
N LEU A 179 -4.30 -5.95 14.67
CA LEU A 179 -4.80 -6.71 15.82
C LEU A 179 -5.47 -8.03 15.38
N GLY A 180 -6.29 -7.97 14.33
CA GLY A 180 -6.96 -9.17 13.79
C GLY A 180 -5.97 -10.25 13.35
N GLU A 181 -4.90 -9.88 12.66
CA GLU A 181 -3.87 -10.83 12.23
C GLU A 181 -3.02 -11.36 13.40
N LEU A 182 -2.75 -10.54 14.41
CA LEU A 182 -2.10 -11.02 15.64
C LEU A 182 -2.97 -12.06 16.38
N MET A 183 -4.29 -11.79 16.46
CA MET A 183 -5.24 -12.75 17.04
C MET A 183 -5.26 -14.07 16.26
N ARG A 184 -5.29 -14.03 14.93
CA ARG A 184 -5.24 -15.24 14.07
C ARG A 184 -4.01 -16.09 14.35
N GLN A 185 -2.86 -15.48 14.62
CA GLN A 185 -1.61 -16.20 14.88
C GLN A 185 -1.61 -16.94 16.21
N VAL A 186 -2.35 -16.46 17.20
CA VAL A 186 -2.36 -17.06 18.57
C VAL A 186 -3.61 -17.87 18.86
N VAL A 187 -4.69 -17.73 18.07
CA VAL A 187 -5.97 -18.42 18.23
C VAL A 187 -6.20 -19.35 17.05
N PRO A 188 -5.84 -20.65 17.15
CA PRO A 188 -5.97 -21.62 16.07
C PRO A 188 -7.40 -21.75 15.55
N GLU A 189 -8.39 -21.63 16.43
CA GLU A 189 -9.81 -21.75 16.13
C GLU A 189 -10.29 -20.71 15.09
N ILE A 190 -9.59 -19.57 14.98
CA ILE A 190 -9.84 -18.57 13.94
C ILE A 190 -9.34 -19.07 12.58
N ASN A 191 -8.14 -19.66 12.54
CA ASN A 191 -7.56 -20.18 11.28
C ASN A 191 -8.33 -21.41 10.77
N GLU A 192 -8.85 -22.23 11.67
CA GLU A 192 -9.69 -23.38 11.35
C GLU A 192 -11.11 -22.98 10.92
N GLY A 193 -11.43 -21.68 11.03
CA GLY A 193 -12.74 -21.15 10.66
C GLY A 193 -13.88 -21.54 11.60
N LEU A 194 -13.55 -22.03 12.79
CA LEU A 194 -14.50 -22.36 13.87
C LEU A 194 -14.97 -21.09 14.59
N LEU A 195 -14.10 -20.08 14.64
CA LEU A 195 -14.33 -18.79 15.24
C LEU A 195 -14.05 -17.68 14.22
N GLU A 196 -14.92 -16.70 14.13
CA GLU A 196 -14.81 -15.59 13.19
C GLU A 196 -14.75 -14.25 13.94
N ILE A 197 -13.82 -13.38 13.57
CA ILE A 197 -13.78 -11.99 14.03
C ILE A 197 -14.75 -11.19 13.17
N LYS A 198 -15.83 -10.67 13.77
CA LYS A 198 -16.85 -9.88 13.11
C LYS A 198 -16.57 -8.39 13.12
N GLY A 199 -15.88 -7.91 14.12
CA GLY A 199 -15.56 -6.48 14.22
C GLY A 199 -14.46 -6.22 15.24
N ILE A 200 -13.73 -5.14 14.99
CA ILE A 200 -12.68 -4.64 15.87
C ILE A 200 -12.87 -3.14 16.01
N ALA A 201 -12.95 -2.66 17.26
CA ALA A 201 -12.88 -1.25 17.60
C ALA A 201 -11.66 -1.04 18.49
N ARG A 202 -10.79 -0.09 18.11
CA ARG A 202 -9.48 0.04 18.73
C ARG A 202 -9.10 1.50 18.95
N ASP A 203 -8.60 1.78 20.15
CA ASP A 203 -7.82 2.96 20.48
C ASP A 203 -6.37 2.49 20.71
N PRO A 204 -5.48 2.66 19.70
CA PRO A 204 -4.18 2.01 19.68
C PRO A 204 -3.31 2.33 20.91
N GLY A 205 -2.79 1.30 21.57
CA GLY A 205 -1.96 1.40 22.75
C GLY A 205 -2.73 1.61 24.07
N ILE A 206 -4.06 1.78 23.99
CA ILE A 206 -4.93 1.99 25.17
C ILE A 206 -5.87 0.81 25.33
N ARG A 207 -6.80 0.65 24.42
CA ARG A 207 -7.84 -0.37 24.52
C ARG A 207 -8.38 -0.80 23.16
N ALA A 208 -8.73 -2.08 23.06
CA ALA A 208 -9.47 -2.61 21.93
C ALA A 208 -10.64 -3.49 22.39
N LYS A 209 -11.68 -3.56 21.57
CA LYS A 209 -12.76 -4.54 21.68
C LYS A 209 -12.82 -5.37 20.42
N VAL A 210 -12.83 -6.69 20.55
CA VAL A 210 -12.87 -7.64 19.44
C VAL A 210 -14.15 -8.45 19.54
N ALA A 211 -15.04 -8.28 18.57
CA ALA A 211 -16.29 -9.03 18.50
C ALA A 211 -16.06 -10.35 17.76
N VAL A 212 -16.40 -11.45 18.39
CA VAL A 212 -16.19 -12.79 17.86
C VAL A 212 -17.49 -13.59 17.80
N GLN A 213 -17.64 -14.36 16.73
CA GLN A 213 -18.76 -15.26 16.51
C GLN A 213 -18.24 -16.68 16.33
N VAL A 214 -18.90 -17.65 16.95
CA VAL A 214 -18.62 -19.08 16.76
C VAL A 214 -19.62 -19.69 15.77
N LYS A 215 -19.14 -20.59 14.94
CA LYS A 215 -19.99 -21.42 14.08
C LYS A 215 -20.54 -22.64 14.83
N ASP A 216 -19.76 -23.19 15.77
CA ASP A 216 -20.18 -24.32 16.59
C ASP A 216 -20.46 -23.84 18.05
N LYS A 217 -21.73 -23.94 18.47
CA LYS A 217 -22.20 -23.52 19.81
C LYS A 217 -21.50 -24.25 20.99
N ARG A 218 -20.77 -25.34 20.72
CA ARG A 218 -20.00 -26.05 21.73
C ARG A 218 -18.69 -25.39 22.13
N ILE A 219 -18.22 -24.43 21.31
CA ILE A 219 -16.99 -23.70 21.56
C ILE A 219 -17.31 -22.41 22.33
N ASP A 220 -16.58 -22.17 23.42
CA ASP A 220 -16.61 -20.88 24.10
C ASP A 220 -15.74 -19.86 23.34
N PRO A 221 -16.34 -18.86 22.66
CA PRO A 221 -15.59 -17.91 21.86
C PRO A 221 -14.64 -17.04 22.70
N ILE A 222 -15.04 -16.69 23.90
CA ILE A 222 -14.27 -15.82 24.79
C ILE A 222 -13.10 -16.59 25.37
N GLY A 223 -13.34 -17.78 25.90
CA GLY A 223 -12.31 -18.64 26.47
C GLY A 223 -11.24 -19.05 25.45
N SER A 224 -11.63 -19.35 24.21
CA SER A 224 -10.71 -19.68 23.12
C SER A 224 -9.77 -18.53 22.78
N CYS A 225 -10.27 -17.29 22.74
CA CYS A 225 -9.45 -16.10 22.48
C CYS A 225 -8.53 -15.75 23.64
N ILE A 226 -9.02 -15.87 24.89
CA ILE A 226 -8.25 -15.54 26.10
C ILE A 226 -7.14 -16.55 26.33
N GLY A 227 -7.45 -17.83 26.14
CA GLY A 227 -6.53 -18.93 26.39
C GLY A 227 -6.31 -19.23 27.87
N VAL A 228 -5.51 -20.25 28.17
CA VAL A 228 -5.23 -20.69 29.54
C VAL A 228 -4.57 -19.54 30.33
N LYS A 229 -5.19 -19.12 31.42
CA LYS A 229 -4.72 -18.01 32.30
C LYS A 229 -4.48 -16.70 31.52
N GLY A 230 -5.15 -16.51 30.40
CA GLY A 230 -4.99 -15.31 29.59
C GLY A 230 -3.75 -15.29 28.68
N SER A 231 -3.04 -16.40 28.51
CA SER A 231 -1.76 -16.43 27.79
C SER A 231 -1.82 -15.95 26.34
N ARG A 232 -2.90 -16.30 25.63
CA ARG A 232 -3.06 -15.90 24.23
C ARG A 232 -3.26 -14.39 24.10
N ILE A 233 -4.20 -13.84 24.86
CA ILE A 233 -4.50 -12.41 24.80
C ILE A 233 -3.34 -11.56 25.34
N GLN A 234 -2.62 -12.03 26.37
CA GLN A 234 -1.44 -11.34 26.89
C GLN A 234 -0.31 -11.27 25.87
N SER A 235 -0.12 -12.32 25.06
CA SER A 235 0.87 -12.31 23.98
C SER A 235 0.56 -11.24 22.93
N VAL A 236 -0.72 -11.08 22.55
CA VAL A 236 -1.15 -10.03 21.63
C VAL A 236 -1.03 -8.65 22.26
N SER A 237 -1.51 -8.49 23.49
CA SER A 237 -1.43 -7.23 24.25
C SER A 237 0.02 -6.75 24.40
N GLY A 238 0.95 -7.66 24.72
CA GLY A 238 2.39 -7.36 24.83
C GLY A 238 2.99 -6.80 23.54
N GLU A 239 2.57 -7.30 22.36
CA GLU A 239 3.00 -6.75 21.07
C GLU A 239 2.45 -5.33 20.83
N LEU A 240 1.31 -5.00 21.43
CA LEU A 240 0.59 -3.74 21.26
C LEU A 240 0.81 -2.75 22.41
N MET A 241 1.99 -2.73 23.02
CA MET A 241 2.33 -1.84 24.13
C MET A 241 1.42 -2.00 25.36
N ASN A 242 1.03 -3.26 25.66
CA ASN A 242 0.10 -3.64 26.72
C ASN A 242 -1.32 -3.05 26.56
N GLU A 243 -1.76 -2.86 25.31
CA GLU A 243 -3.12 -2.46 24.98
C GLU A 243 -4.11 -3.46 25.59
N ARG A 244 -5.10 -2.96 26.32
CA ARG A 244 -6.14 -3.79 26.92
C ARG A 244 -7.09 -4.31 25.84
N ILE A 245 -7.20 -5.62 25.70
CA ILE A 245 -8.05 -6.24 24.67
C ILE A 245 -9.21 -6.96 25.35
N ASP A 246 -10.42 -6.49 25.11
CA ASP A 246 -11.65 -7.11 25.59
C ASP A 246 -12.29 -7.92 24.46
N ILE A 247 -12.55 -9.18 24.70
CA ILE A 247 -13.25 -10.06 23.75
C ILE A 247 -14.74 -10.01 24.07
N ILE A 248 -15.55 -9.72 23.07
CA ILE A 248 -17.00 -9.66 23.19
C ILE A 248 -17.66 -10.65 22.23
N ARG A 249 -18.83 -11.16 22.63
CA ARG A 249 -19.62 -12.05 21.77
C ARG A 249 -20.39 -11.22 20.75
N TRP A 250 -20.27 -11.59 19.48
CA TRP A 250 -21.13 -11.05 18.45
C TRP A 250 -22.56 -11.56 18.63
N ALA A 251 -23.54 -10.67 18.43
CA ALA A 251 -24.94 -11.01 18.36
C ALA A 251 -25.55 -10.34 17.12
N ASP A 252 -26.45 -11.04 16.45
CA ASP A 252 -27.14 -10.52 15.28
C ASP A 252 -28.18 -9.44 15.63
N GLN A 253 -28.70 -9.51 16.87
CA GLN A 253 -29.59 -8.49 17.40
C GLN A 253 -28.77 -7.27 17.89
N PRO A 254 -29.04 -6.05 17.36
CA PRO A 254 -28.28 -4.85 17.71
C PRO A 254 -28.28 -4.55 19.21
N ALA A 255 -29.41 -4.73 19.90
CA ALA A 255 -29.50 -4.50 21.34
C ALA A 255 -28.57 -5.40 22.15
N GLU A 256 -28.53 -6.71 21.85
CA GLU A 256 -27.65 -7.68 22.52
C GLU A 256 -26.17 -7.38 22.22
N TYR A 257 -25.87 -7.02 20.96
CA TYR A 257 -24.51 -6.66 20.58
C TYR A 257 -24.02 -5.42 21.33
N VAL A 258 -24.84 -4.37 21.42
CA VAL A 258 -24.51 -3.15 22.15
C VAL A 258 -24.33 -3.44 23.65
N MET A 259 -25.19 -4.25 24.26
CA MET A 259 -24.99 -4.68 25.66
C MET A 259 -23.66 -5.38 25.88
N SER A 260 -23.34 -6.31 25.00
CA SER A 260 -22.05 -7.03 25.03
C SER A 260 -20.86 -6.08 24.85
N ALA A 261 -20.99 -5.12 23.93
CA ALA A 261 -19.95 -4.15 23.64
C ALA A 261 -19.70 -3.15 24.76
N LEU A 262 -20.71 -2.79 25.53
CA LEU A 262 -20.61 -1.85 26.65
C LEU A 262 -20.15 -2.50 27.96
N SER A 263 -20.12 -3.85 28.02
CA SER A 263 -19.58 -4.54 29.20
C SER A 263 -18.19 -4.00 29.58
N PRO A 264 -17.88 -3.77 30.88
CA PRO A 264 -18.60 -4.18 32.09
C PRO A 264 -19.64 -3.18 32.62
N ALA A 265 -20.02 -2.14 31.83
CA ALA A 265 -21.03 -1.18 32.26
C ALA A 265 -22.38 -1.87 32.50
N THR A 266 -23.05 -1.48 33.59
CA THR A 266 -24.41 -1.95 33.89
C THR A 266 -25.40 -1.15 33.07
N ILE A 267 -26.25 -1.81 32.31
CA ILE A 267 -27.23 -1.19 31.46
C ILE A 267 -28.64 -1.52 32.00
N SER A 268 -29.44 -0.50 32.21
CA SER A 268 -30.83 -0.65 32.68
C SER A 268 -31.79 -0.92 31.51
N SER A 269 -31.63 -0.22 30.40
CA SER A 269 -32.44 -0.45 29.19
C SER A 269 -31.71 0.02 27.93
N ILE A 270 -32.08 -0.56 26.79
CA ILE A 270 -31.60 -0.18 25.46
C ILE A 270 -32.83 0.02 24.58
N ILE A 271 -32.86 1.15 23.86
CA ILE A 271 -33.86 1.45 22.86
C ILE A 271 -33.14 1.59 21.52
N VAL A 272 -33.51 0.76 20.56
CA VAL A 272 -32.96 0.78 19.21
C VAL A 272 -33.90 1.48 18.26
N HIS A 273 -33.45 2.55 17.64
CA HIS A 273 -34.17 3.30 16.60
C HIS A 273 -33.57 2.91 15.24
N GLU A 274 -34.10 1.86 14.62
CA GLU A 274 -33.53 1.30 13.37
C GLU A 274 -33.56 2.32 12.23
N ASP A 275 -34.63 3.09 12.12
CA ASP A 275 -34.84 4.11 11.07
C ASP A 275 -33.83 5.27 11.16
N GLU A 276 -33.39 5.60 12.38
CA GLU A 276 -32.47 6.71 12.66
C GLU A 276 -31.01 6.23 12.80
N HIS A 277 -30.74 4.92 12.69
CA HIS A 277 -29.43 4.31 13.00
C HIS A 277 -28.88 4.73 14.37
N LYS A 278 -29.75 4.86 15.36
CA LYS A 278 -29.45 5.37 16.70
C LYS A 278 -29.81 4.35 17.76
N VAL A 279 -28.98 4.27 18.78
CA VAL A 279 -29.24 3.46 19.98
C VAL A 279 -29.16 4.36 21.21
N GLU A 280 -30.20 4.34 22.02
CA GLU A 280 -30.25 5.00 23.32
C GLU A 280 -29.98 3.97 24.41
N VAL A 281 -29.02 4.30 25.27
CA VAL A 281 -28.63 3.43 26.38
C VAL A 281 -28.90 4.15 27.68
N VAL A 282 -29.66 3.52 28.56
CA VAL A 282 -29.93 4.02 29.89
C VAL A 282 -29.06 3.23 30.88
N THR A 283 -28.23 3.93 31.62
CA THR A 283 -27.43 3.38 32.71
C THR A 283 -28.03 3.79 34.06
N PRO A 284 -27.96 2.95 35.10
CA PRO A 284 -28.29 3.40 36.43
C PRO A 284 -27.33 4.51 36.86
N ASP A 285 -27.83 5.49 37.58
CA ASP A 285 -27.00 6.55 38.16
C ASP A 285 -25.91 5.90 39.05
N LEU A 286 -24.67 6.40 38.88
CA LEU A 286 -23.50 5.98 39.66
C LEU A 286 -23.57 6.55 41.06
#